data_537d30275cfadbd98c06502145b31aaa
#
_entry.id   537d30275cfadbd98c06502145b31aaa
#
_cell.length_a   1.000
_cell.length_b   1.000
_cell.length_c   1.000
_cell.angle_alpha   90.00
_cell.angle_beta   90.00
_cell.angle_gamma   90.00
#
_symmetry.space_group_name_H-M   'P 1'
#
loop_
_entity.id
_entity.type
_entity.pdbx_description
1 polymer ?
#
loop_
_entity_poly.entity_id
_entity_poly.type
_entity_poly.pdbx_seq_one_letter_code
_entity_poly.pdbx_strand_id
1 'polypeptide(L)'
;MLKNNKKESWEWRCFYEKEKYKNNILHQIGFNLPEPKNIEYMDKYIIIPKLSHNIKLRMTKDTKLEELNIKTIIKTQNNIFKFSKKTKLSFPIIKNDLLKLKKLKILNESSKIKSLDSFKDILHIEKNNYSFFLVKKNIIRYNIKKEISQYRKDLRLEFADVYINNILHKTISLKCTSIDTITKFLTKLDMLQLKKTNYVNYIKSLETI
;
A
#
# COMPACT_ATOMS: atom_id res chain seq x y z
N MET A 1 -5.28 0.27 27.35
CA MET A 1 -5.38 0.36 25.87
C MET A 1 -4.01 0.60 25.27
N LEU A 2 -3.38 -0.40 24.69
CA LEU A 2 -2.10 -0.28 24.01
C LEU A 2 -2.32 0.54 22.73
N LYS A 3 -1.86 1.80 22.71
CA LYS A 3 -1.79 2.60 21.49
C LYS A 3 -0.90 1.86 20.51
N ASN A 4 -1.50 1.22 19.52
CA ASN A 4 -0.82 0.61 18.39
C ASN A 4 -0.11 1.74 17.59
N ASN A 5 1.09 2.10 18.03
CA ASN A 5 1.95 3.08 17.35
C ASN A 5 2.45 2.44 16.05
N LYS A 6 1.60 2.47 15.02
CA LYS A 6 2.01 2.03 13.68
C LYS A 6 3.16 2.92 13.22
N LYS A 7 4.37 2.36 13.26
CA LYS A 7 5.62 3.02 12.89
C LYS A 7 5.68 3.21 11.36
N GLU A 8 6.48 4.17 10.91
CA GLU A 8 6.93 4.25 9.52
C GLU A 8 7.56 2.93 9.09
N SER A 9 7.45 2.62 7.82
CA SER A 9 7.97 1.36 7.30
C SER A 9 8.47 1.50 5.88
N TRP A 10 9.52 0.78 5.59
CA TRP A 10 9.99 0.53 4.24
C TRP A 10 9.15 -0.55 3.59
N GLU A 11 8.89 -0.39 2.30
CA GLU A 11 8.16 -1.34 1.48
C GLU A 11 8.85 -1.48 0.12
N TRP A 12 9.19 -2.71 -0.22
CA TRP A 12 9.57 -3.11 -1.56
C TRP A 12 8.41 -3.86 -2.19
N ARG A 13 8.18 -3.66 -3.48
CA ARG A 13 7.14 -4.35 -4.24
C ARG A 13 7.57 -4.57 -5.68
N CYS A 14 7.19 -5.72 -6.19
CA CYS A 14 7.32 -6.10 -7.58
C CYS A 14 5.98 -6.65 -8.09
N PHE A 15 5.63 -6.32 -9.33
CA PHE A 15 4.57 -6.99 -10.08
C PHE A 15 5.22 -8.03 -11.00
N TYR A 16 4.62 -9.19 -11.14
CA TYR A 16 5.17 -10.31 -11.91
C TYR A 16 4.06 -11.07 -12.64
N GLU A 17 4.41 -11.75 -13.72
CA GLU A 17 3.44 -12.47 -14.54
C GLU A 17 3.48 -13.99 -14.27
N LYS A 18 4.67 -14.54 -13.97
CA LYS A 18 4.90 -15.99 -13.91
C LYS A 18 4.75 -16.53 -12.49
N GLU A 19 3.82 -17.49 -12.29
CA GLU A 19 3.56 -18.15 -11.00
C GLU A 19 4.82 -18.80 -10.38
N LYS A 20 5.75 -19.24 -11.22
CA LYS A 20 7.02 -19.85 -10.77
C LYS A 20 7.80 -18.98 -9.78
N TYR A 21 7.67 -17.65 -9.82
CA TYR A 21 8.36 -16.76 -8.87
C TYR A 21 7.92 -16.98 -7.43
N LYS A 22 6.62 -17.13 -7.19
CA LYS A 22 6.10 -17.40 -5.84
C LYS A 22 6.65 -18.72 -5.32
N ASN A 23 6.57 -19.78 -6.10
CA ASN A 23 7.01 -21.12 -5.71
C ASN A 23 8.50 -21.17 -5.43
N ASN A 24 9.31 -20.54 -6.31
CA ASN A 24 10.76 -20.47 -6.11
C ASN A 24 11.12 -19.73 -4.82
N ILE A 25 10.46 -18.61 -4.52
CA ILE A 25 10.70 -17.84 -3.28
C ILE A 25 10.34 -18.69 -2.06
N LEU A 26 9.19 -19.35 -2.06
CA LEU A 26 8.76 -20.19 -0.95
C LEU A 26 9.74 -21.37 -0.75
N HIS A 27 10.19 -21.99 -1.82
CA HIS A 27 11.20 -23.06 -1.77
C HIS A 27 12.54 -22.57 -1.21
N GLN A 28 13.05 -21.41 -1.65
CA GLN A 28 14.32 -20.84 -1.17
C GLN A 28 14.29 -20.38 0.30
N ILE A 29 13.13 -19.94 0.79
CA ILE A 29 12.96 -19.55 2.19
C ILE A 29 12.95 -20.79 3.10
N GLY A 30 12.51 -21.95 2.58
CA GLY A 30 12.45 -23.22 3.28
C GLY A 30 11.24 -23.37 4.20
N PHE A 31 11.22 -24.50 4.92
CA PHE A 31 10.07 -24.96 5.72
C PHE A 31 9.81 -24.15 7.02
N ASN A 32 10.59 -23.10 7.31
CA ASN A 32 10.48 -22.32 8.55
C ASN A 32 9.57 -21.09 8.42
N LEU A 33 8.68 -21.04 7.43
CA LEU A 33 7.69 -19.97 7.35
C LEU A 33 6.57 -20.20 8.37
N PRO A 34 6.15 -19.15 9.08
CA PRO A 34 4.97 -19.24 9.94
C PRO A 34 3.71 -19.45 9.10
N GLU A 35 2.65 -19.93 9.74
CA GLU A 35 1.34 -20.05 9.10
C GLU A 35 0.92 -18.74 8.42
N PRO A 36 0.52 -18.79 7.15
CA PRO A 36 0.11 -17.60 6.42
C PRO A 36 -1.25 -17.09 6.89
N LYS A 37 -1.45 -15.79 6.74
CA LYS A 37 -2.75 -15.15 6.90
C LYS A 37 -3.33 -14.82 5.54
N ASN A 38 -4.50 -15.37 5.24
CA ASN A 38 -5.27 -15.01 4.06
C ASN A 38 -6.10 -13.77 4.35
N ILE A 39 -6.02 -12.76 3.48
CA ILE A 39 -6.66 -11.47 3.71
C ILE A 39 -7.24 -10.98 2.39
N GLU A 40 -8.51 -10.60 2.41
CA GLU A 40 -9.16 -9.96 1.28
C GLU A 40 -9.37 -8.48 1.56
N TYR A 41 -9.16 -7.66 0.54
CA TYR A 41 -9.47 -6.24 0.57
C TYR A 41 -10.13 -5.81 -0.73
N MET A 42 -11.07 -4.88 -0.59
CA MET A 42 -11.57 -4.07 -1.70
C MET A 42 -11.24 -2.61 -1.40
N ASP A 43 -10.38 -2.03 -2.22
CA ASP A 43 -9.93 -0.65 -2.10
C ASP A 43 -10.30 0.13 -3.37
N LYS A 44 -10.87 1.34 -3.25
CA LYS A 44 -10.93 2.31 -4.35
C LYS A 44 -9.73 3.23 -4.24
N TYR A 45 -8.77 3.13 -5.17
CA TYR A 45 -7.63 4.05 -5.24
C TYR A 45 -8.05 5.35 -5.89
N ILE A 46 -7.56 6.46 -5.34
CA ILE A 46 -7.71 7.80 -5.89
C ILE A 46 -6.32 8.23 -6.33
N ILE A 47 -6.14 8.33 -7.64
CA ILE A 47 -4.88 8.75 -8.24
C ILE A 47 -4.99 10.22 -8.60
N ILE A 48 -4.16 11.04 -7.98
CA ILE A 48 -3.98 12.45 -8.32
C ILE A 48 -2.60 12.55 -8.98
N PRO A 49 -2.48 12.86 -10.28
CA PRO A 49 -1.22 12.75 -11.02
C PRO A 49 -0.05 13.53 -10.40
N LYS A 50 -0.32 14.70 -9.86
CA LYS A 50 0.68 15.59 -9.23
C LYS A 50 1.15 15.10 -7.86
N LEU A 51 0.48 14.12 -7.25
CA LEU A 51 0.78 13.65 -5.90
C LEU A 51 1.40 12.26 -5.92
N SER A 52 2.36 12.04 -5.03
CA SER A 52 2.96 10.72 -4.76
C SER A 52 2.27 9.97 -3.61
N HIS A 53 1.10 10.45 -3.17
CA HIS A 53 0.34 9.86 -2.09
C HIS A 53 -0.38 8.59 -2.54
N ASN A 54 -0.35 7.59 -1.68
CA ASN A 54 -1.23 6.43 -1.82
C ASN A 54 -2.54 6.75 -1.08
N ILE A 55 -3.52 7.23 -1.82
CA ILE A 55 -4.85 7.60 -1.32
C ILE A 55 -5.81 6.51 -1.72
N LYS A 56 -6.56 5.98 -0.77
CA LYS A 56 -7.55 4.95 -1.04
C LYS A 56 -8.68 4.92 -0.03
N LEU A 57 -9.85 4.59 -0.50
CA LEU A 57 -10.99 4.20 0.32
C LEU A 57 -10.94 2.70 0.53
N ARG A 58 -11.03 2.29 1.77
CA ARG A 58 -11.15 0.89 2.13
C ARG A 58 -12.57 0.58 2.53
N MET A 59 -13.19 -0.36 1.82
CA MET A 59 -14.45 -0.97 2.20
C MET A 59 -14.10 -2.20 3.05
N THR A 60 -14.61 -2.24 4.28
CA THR A 60 -14.52 -3.44 5.12
C THR A 60 -15.81 -4.23 4.99
N LYS A 61 -15.72 -5.57 4.93
CA LYS A 61 -16.91 -6.43 4.81
C LYS A 61 -17.89 -6.23 5.98
N ASP A 62 -17.35 -5.91 7.16
CA ASP A 62 -18.10 -5.87 8.42
C ASP A 62 -18.70 -4.48 8.74
N THR A 63 -18.23 -3.44 8.09
CA THR A 63 -18.75 -2.09 8.32
C THR A 63 -18.95 -1.39 6.99
N LYS A 64 -20.18 -0.90 6.74
CA LYS A 64 -20.48 -0.05 5.57
C LYS A 64 -19.73 1.29 5.60
N LEU A 65 -18.82 1.48 6.57
CA LEU A 65 -18.07 2.71 6.76
C LEU A 65 -16.88 2.76 5.80
N GLU A 66 -16.91 3.72 4.90
CA GLU A 66 -15.79 4.05 4.04
C GLU A 66 -14.72 4.81 4.84
N GLU A 67 -13.52 4.26 4.89
CA GLU A 67 -12.37 4.88 5.56
C GLU A 67 -11.36 5.37 4.50
N LEU A 68 -11.11 6.67 4.46
CA LEU A 68 -10.05 7.24 3.63
C LEU A 68 -8.69 6.96 4.27
N ASN A 69 -7.87 6.24 3.56
CA ASN A 69 -6.53 5.84 4.00
C ASN A 69 -5.47 6.52 3.15
N ILE A 70 -4.58 7.27 3.78
CA ILE A 70 -3.53 8.01 3.10
C ILE A 70 -2.16 7.58 3.62
N LYS A 71 -1.25 7.31 2.71
CA LYS A 71 0.18 7.12 2.99
C LYS A 71 1.00 7.98 2.04
N THR A 72 2.01 8.64 2.57
CA THR A 72 2.94 9.46 1.79
C THR A 72 4.28 8.74 1.67
N ILE A 73 4.90 8.79 0.52
CA ILE A 73 6.29 8.38 0.35
C ILE A 73 7.15 9.51 0.92
N ILE A 74 7.92 9.22 1.98
CA ILE A 74 8.79 10.19 2.67
C ILE A 74 10.25 10.04 2.30
N LYS A 75 10.63 8.88 1.75
CA LYS A 75 11.99 8.62 1.25
C LYS A 75 11.94 7.47 0.25
N THR A 76 12.82 7.53 -0.75
CA THR A 76 13.08 6.42 -1.68
C THR A 76 14.58 6.15 -1.67
N GLN A 77 14.96 4.88 -1.58
CA GLN A 77 16.35 4.43 -1.64
C GLN A 77 16.40 3.09 -2.37
N ASN A 78 17.18 3.00 -3.44
CA ASN A 78 17.29 1.81 -4.29
C ASN A 78 15.92 1.26 -4.75
N ASN A 79 14.98 2.16 -5.07
CA ASN A 79 13.58 1.85 -5.39
C ASN A 79 12.83 1.07 -4.30
N ILE A 80 13.28 1.16 -3.05
CA ILE A 80 12.53 0.76 -1.86
C ILE A 80 11.93 2.02 -1.25
N PHE A 81 10.64 2.01 -0.96
CA PHE A 81 9.88 3.19 -0.58
C PHE A 81 9.66 3.22 0.93
N LYS A 82 10.03 4.32 1.59
CA LYS A 82 9.66 4.56 2.98
C LYS A 82 8.35 5.34 3.01
N PHE A 83 7.36 4.75 3.66
CA PHE A 83 6.05 5.37 3.82
C PHE A 83 5.88 5.98 5.21
N SER A 84 5.19 7.11 5.25
CA SER A 84 4.71 7.73 6.47
C SER A 84 3.81 6.78 7.26
N LYS A 85 3.56 7.12 8.51
CA LYS A 85 2.46 6.55 9.27
C LYS A 85 1.16 6.77 8.47
N LYS A 86 0.31 5.73 8.42
CA LYS A 86 -0.96 5.79 7.71
C LYS A 86 -1.92 6.76 8.42
N THR A 87 -2.38 7.76 7.69
CA THR A 87 -3.50 8.62 8.11
C THR A 87 -4.80 7.91 7.76
N LYS A 88 -5.72 7.85 8.70
CA LYS A 88 -7.06 7.28 8.56
C LYS A 88 -8.07 8.35 8.88
N LEU A 89 -9.01 8.56 7.97
CA LEU A 89 -10.08 9.54 8.11
C LEU A 89 -11.42 8.87 7.79
N SER A 90 -12.39 9.06 8.67
CA SER A 90 -13.76 8.59 8.47
C SER A 90 -14.65 9.74 8.04
N PHE A 91 -15.66 9.47 7.23
CA PHE A 91 -16.68 10.47 6.90
C PHE A 91 -17.73 10.56 8.01
N PRO A 92 -18.24 11.76 8.32
CA PRO A 92 -17.85 13.06 7.78
C PRO A 92 -16.47 13.50 8.29
N ILE A 93 -15.67 14.15 7.41
CA ILE A 93 -14.33 14.62 7.76
C ILE A 93 -14.44 15.89 8.58
N ILE A 94 -13.97 15.86 9.82
CA ILE A 94 -14.01 16.97 10.76
C ILE A 94 -12.87 17.99 10.52
N LYS A 95 -13.00 19.18 11.10
CA LYS A 95 -12.05 20.31 10.93
C LYS A 95 -10.57 19.92 11.11
N ASN A 96 -10.25 19.16 12.15
CA ASN A 96 -8.86 18.73 12.40
C ASN A 96 -8.31 17.78 11.33
N ASP A 97 -9.17 16.97 10.72
CA ASP A 97 -8.79 16.06 9.65
C ASP A 97 -8.70 16.77 8.30
N LEU A 98 -9.51 17.81 8.07
CA LEU A 98 -9.35 18.73 6.94
C LEU A 98 -7.97 19.39 6.93
N LEU A 99 -7.49 19.84 8.11
CA LEU A 99 -6.14 20.38 8.23
C LEU A 99 -5.04 19.38 7.84
N LYS A 100 -5.25 18.08 8.09
CA LYS A 100 -4.32 17.02 7.62
C LYS A 100 -4.32 16.91 6.11
N LEU A 101 -5.49 16.96 5.46
CA LEU A 101 -5.61 16.92 4.00
C LEU A 101 -4.94 18.13 3.34
N LYS A 102 -5.08 19.32 3.92
CA LYS A 102 -4.38 20.54 3.48
C LYS A 102 -2.86 20.40 3.59
N LYS A 103 -2.36 19.98 4.75
CA LYS A 103 -0.92 19.73 4.97
C LYS A 103 -0.34 18.74 3.97
N LEU A 104 -1.13 17.78 3.51
CA LEU A 104 -0.76 16.81 2.48
C LEU A 104 -0.97 17.35 1.05
N LYS A 105 -1.41 18.60 0.88
CA LYS A 105 -1.70 19.23 -0.42
C LYS A 105 -2.72 18.44 -1.25
N ILE A 106 -3.61 17.70 -0.61
CA ILE A 106 -4.68 16.95 -1.27
C ILE A 106 -5.86 17.88 -1.54
N LEU A 107 -6.10 18.83 -0.63
CA LEU A 107 -7.13 19.87 -0.74
C LEU A 107 -6.53 21.23 -0.39
N ASN A 108 -7.04 22.27 -1.03
CA ASN A 108 -6.66 23.67 -0.75
C ASN A 108 -7.68 24.36 0.15
N GLU A 109 -8.97 24.04 0.02
CA GLU A 109 -10.05 24.68 0.72
C GLU A 109 -10.54 23.95 1.99
N SER A 110 -11.30 24.69 2.83
CA SER A 110 -11.78 24.21 4.14
C SER A 110 -13.24 23.76 4.11
N SER A 111 -13.71 23.24 3.01
CA SER A 111 -15.11 22.80 2.85
C SER A 111 -15.43 21.60 3.75
N LYS A 112 -16.66 21.54 4.26
CA LYS A 112 -17.12 20.34 4.99
C LYS A 112 -17.23 19.17 4.02
N ILE A 113 -16.57 18.07 4.33
CA ILE A 113 -16.62 16.84 3.54
C ILE A 113 -17.49 15.83 4.29
N LYS A 114 -18.74 15.70 3.86
CA LYS A 114 -19.73 14.84 4.52
C LYS A 114 -19.62 13.38 4.08
N SER A 115 -19.24 13.15 2.81
CA SER A 115 -19.24 11.85 2.17
C SER A 115 -18.13 11.74 1.13
N LEU A 116 -17.96 10.57 0.54
CA LEU A 116 -17.06 10.38 -0.60
C LEU A 116 -17.45 11.29 -1.78
N ASP A 117 -18.74 11.42 -2.06
CA ASP A 117 -19.17 12.22 -3.21
C ASP A 117 -18.85 13.70 -2.99
N SER A 118 -19.11 14.26 -1.81
CA SER A 118 -18.65 15.61 -1.49
C SER A 118 -17.11 15.77 -1.53
N PHE A 119 -16.35 14.70 -1.28
CA PHE A 119 -14.90 14.73 -1.46
C PHE A 119 -14.50 14.78 -2.94
N LYS A 120 -15.18 14.02 -3.80
CA LYS A 120 -14.98 14.06 -5.26
C LYS A 120 -15.32 15.43 -5.84
N ASP A 121 -16.46 16.01 -5.41
CA ASP A 121 -16.90 17.33 -5.86
C ASP A 121 -15.83 18.40 -5.57
N ILE A 122 -15.26 18.37 -4.37
CA ILE A 122 -14.19 19.31 -4.00
C ILE A 122 -12.93 19.07 -4.84
N LEU A 123 -12.52 17.82 -5.07
CA LEU A 123 -11.39 17.52 -5.96
C LEU A 123 -11.65 18.05 -7.37
N HIS A 124 -12.89 17.99 -7.86
CA HIS A 124 -13.28 18.51 -9.15
C HIS A 124 -13.23 20.05 -9.20
N ILE A 125 -13.82 20.71 -8.20
CA ILE A 125 -13.83 22.17 -8.06
C ILE A 125 -12.39 22.72 -8.02
N GLU A 126 -11.49 22.06 -7.31
CA GLU A 126 -10.08 22.44 -7.22
C GLU A 126 -9.28 22.12 -8.50
N LYS A 127 -9.95 21.70 -9.60
CA LYS A 127 -9.32 21.32 -10.88
C LYS A 127 -8.21 20.27 -10.72
N ASN A 128 -8.33 19.43 -9.72
CA ASN A 128 -7.45 18.28 -9.58
C ASN A 128 -7.91 17.20 -10.54
N ASN A 129 -7.14 16.93 -11.59
CA ASN A 129 -7.34 15.72 -12.36
C ASN A 129 -7.14 14.53 -11.46
N TYR A 130 -8.10 13.63 -11.39
CA TYR A 130 -8.01 12.41 -10.61
C TYR A 130 -8.69 11.24 -11.32
N SER A 131 -8.21 10.06 -11.03
CA SER A 131 -8.80 8.81 -11.54
C SER A 131 -9.14 7.89 -10.39
N PHE A 132 -10.18 7.09 -10.56
CA PHE A 132 -10.56 6.04 -9.61
C PHE A 132 -10.27 4.66 -10.18
N PHE A 133 -9.66 3.81 -9.33
CA PHE A 133 -9.43 2.42 -9.66
C PHE A 133 -10.02 1.52 -8.59
N LEU A 134 -10.88 0.61 -9.00
CA LEU A 134 -11.32 -0.47 -8.12
C LEU A 134 -10.22 -1.53 -8.06
N VAL A 135 -9.77 -1.84 -6.84
CA VAL A 135 -8.67 -2.78 -6.62
C VAL A 135 -9.07 -3.82 -5.58
N LYS A 136 -9.41 -5.02 -6.06
CA LYS A 136 -9.62 -6.20 -5.20
C LYS A 136 -8.28 -6.89 -4.98
N LYS A 137 -8.03 -7.37 -3.76
CA LYS A 137 -6.78 -8.03 -3.38
C LYS A 137 -7.05 -9.28 -2.57
N ASN A 138 -6.50 -10.39 -3.03
CA ASN A 138 -6.41 -11.62 -2.26
C ASN A 138 -4.94 -11.78 -1.86
N ILE A 139 -4.65 -11.69 -0.57
CA ILE A 139 -3.28 -11.59 -0.03
C ILE A 139 -2.98 -12.80 0.83
N ILE A 140 -1.87 -13.46 0.55
CA ILE A 140 -1.23 -14.45 1.42
C ILE A 140 -0.08 -13.75 2.11
N ARG A 141 -0.15 -13.64 3.44
CA ARG A 141 0.81 -12.89 4.26
C ARG A 141 1.53 -13.76 5.25
N TYR A 142 2.86 -13.69 5.23
CA TYR A 142 3.76 -14.28 6.21
C TYR A 142 4.37 -13.19 7.08
N ASN A 143 4.28 -13.34 8.41
CA ASN A 143 4.96 -12.44 9.36
C ASN A 143 6.18 -13.16 9.92
N ILE A 144 7.33 -12.92 9.33
CA ILE A 144 8.59 -13.54 9.69
C ILE A 144 9.16 -12.76 10.87
N LYS A 145 9.06 -13.33 12.06
CA LYS A 145 9.57 -12.73 13.30
C LYS A 145 11.09 -12.85 13.36
N LYS A 146 11.71 -11.93 14.09
CA LYS A 146 13.16 -11.92 14.30
C LYS A 146 13.67 -13.21 14.99
N GLU A 147 12.85 -13.83 15.83
CA GLU A 147 13.21 -15.08 16.54
C GLU A 147 13.27 -16.30 15.59
N ILE A 148 12.53 -16.24 14.47
CA ILE A 148 12.45 -17.34 13.51
C ILE A 148 13.45 -17.15 12.37
N SER A 149 13.98 -15.94 12.22
CA SER A 149 14.86 -15.57 11.12
C SER A 149 16.18 -14.97 11.62
N GLN A 150 17.22 -15.09 10.82
CA GLN A 150 18.51 -14.38 11.03
C GLN A 150 18.38 -12.85 10.94
N TYR A 151 17.19 -12.32 10.73
CA TYR A 151 16.93 -10.88 10.58
C TYR A 151 16.63 -10.25 11.93
N ARG A 152 17.24 -9.09 12.19
CA ARG A 152 17.10 -8.36 13.46
C ARG A 152 15.76 -7.67 13.66
N LYS A 153 14.91 -7.61 12.61
CA LYS A 153 13.60 -6.93 12.63
C LYS A 153 12.55 -7.81 12.01
N ASP A 154 11.32 -7.67 12.49
CA ASP A 154 10.17 -8.35 11.89
C ASP A 154 10.02 -7.96 10.42
N LEU A 155 9.92 -8.96 9.59
CA LEU A 155 9.74 -8.83 8.16
C LEU A 155 8.37 -9.37 7.77
N ARG A 156 7.65 -8.64 6.95
CA ARG A 156 6.40 -9.10 6.35
C ARG A 156 6.62 -9.38 4.88
N LEU A 157 6.31 -10.62 4.48
CA LEU A 157 6.26 -11.04 3.10
C LEU A 157 4.80 -11.19 2.69
N GLU A 158 4.41 -10.62 1.56
CA GLU A 158 3.06 -10.75 1.01
C GLU A 158 3.13 -11.15 -0.46
N PHE A 159 2.37 -12.19 -0.81
CA PHE A 159 1.98 -12.50 -2.19
C PHE A 159 0.53 -12.07 -2.36
N ALA A 160 0.20 -11.48 -3.49
CA ALA A 160 -1.17 -11.07 -3.73
C ALA A 160 -1.58 -11.22 -5.19
N ASP A 161 -2.78 -11.76 -5.38
CA ASP A 161 -3.56 -11.58 -6.59
C ASP A 161 -4.31 -10.25 -6.47
N VAL A 162 -4.08 -9.37 -7.43
CA VAL A 162 -4.58 -8.00 -7.43
C VAL A 162 -5.38 -7.76 -8.70
N TYR A 163 -6.67 -7.55 -8.56
CA TYR A 163 -7.54 -7.20 -9.67
C TYR A 163 -7.67 -5.68 -9.72
N ILE A 164 -7.16 -5.07 -10.79
CA ILE A 164 -7.28 -3.63 -11.06
C ILE A 164 -8.27 -3.49 -12.22
N ASN A 165 -9.42 -2.88 -11.95
CA ASN A 165 -10.52 -2.82 -12.93
C ASN A 165 -10.82 -4.20 -13.58
N ASN A 166 -10.84 -5.26 -12.76
CA ASN A 166 -11.07 -6.65 -13.13
C ASN A 166 -9.93 -7.35 -13.90
N ILE A 167 -8.81 -6.68 -14.16
CA ILE A 167 -7.62 -7.29 -14.76
C ILE A 167 -6.72 -7.84 -13.65
N LEU A 168 -6.36 -9.12 -13.75
CA LEU A 168 -5.51 -9.79 -12.76
C LEU A 168 -4.04 -9.40 -12.92
N HIS A 169 -3.45 -8.99 -11.82
CA HIS A 169 -2.02 -8.76 -11.64
C HIS A 169 -1.53 -9.52 -10.41
N LYS A 170 -0.29 -10.00 -10.43
CA LYS A 170 0.33 -10.68 -9.29
C LYS A 170 1.43 -9.82 -8.70
N THR A 171 1.51 -9.77 -7.35
CA THR A 171 2.53 -8.97 -6.67
C THR A 171 3.20 -9.73 -5.55
N ILE A 172 4.48 -9.41 -5.36
CA ILE A 172 5.24 -9.75 -4.16
C ILE A 172 5.60 -8.47 -3.46
N SER A 173 5.49 -8.41 -2.14
CA SER A 173 5.99 -7.28 -1.38
C SER A 173 6.64 -7.68 -0.08
N LEU A 174 7.65 -6.90 0.29
CA LEU A 174 8.33 -6.97 1.57
C LEU A 174 8.08 -5.70 2.33
N LYS A 175 7.85 -5.81 3.63
CA LYS A 175 7.65 -4.67 4.52
C LYS A 175 8.39 -4.86 5.83
N CYS A 176 9.19 -3.85 6.21
CA CYS A 176 9.96 -3.84 7.45
C CYS A 176 10.19 -2.41 7.94
N THR A 177 10.54 -2.23 9.20
CA THR A 177 11.01 -0.94 9.75
C THR A 177 12.47 -0.64 9.37
N SER A 178 13.23 -1.66 8.93
CA SER A 178 14.62 -1.57 8.50
C SER A 178 14.74 -1.84 6.99
N ILE A 179 15.39 -0.94 6.27
CA ILE A 179 15.71 -1.13 4.85
C ILE A 179 16.76 -2.23 4.67
N ASP A 180 17.75 -2.30 5.54
CA ASP A 180 18.83 -3.29 5.48
C ASP A 180 18.28 -4.72 5.57
N THR A 181 17.24 -4.93 6.41
CA THR A 181 16.55 -6.22 6.49
C THR A 181 15.91 -6.60 5.16
N ILE A 182 15.23 -5.64 4.50
CA ILE A 182 14.64 -5.88 3.17
C ILE A 182 15.73 -6.17 2.16
N THR A 183 16.79 -5.36 2.11
CA THR A 183 17.89 -5.52 1.14
C THR A 183 18.56 -6.89 1.29
N LYS A 184 18.92 -7.28 2.51
CA LYS A 184 19.52 -8.60 2.77
C LYS A 184 18.61 -9.75 2.32
N PHE A 185 17.31 -9.63 2.55
CA PHE A 185 16.34 -10.64 2.12
C PHE A 185 16.26 -10.73 0.58
N LEU A 186 16.22 -9.59 -0.10
CA LEU A 186 16.21 -9.52 -1.56
C LEU A 186 17.49 -10.07 -2.18
N THR A 187 18.65 -9.77 -1.59
CA THR A 187 19.95 -10.32 -2.03
C THR A 187 19.96 -11.84 -1.91
N LYS A 188 19.52 -12.39 -0.77
CA LYS A 188 19.46 -13.84 -0.55
C LYS A 188 18.58 -14.56 -1.56
N LEU A 189 17.51 -13.91 -2.04
CA LEU A 189 16.58 -14.49 -3.02
C LEU A 189 16.86 -14.10 -4.47
N ASP A 190 17.97 -13.44 -4.73
CA ASP A 190 18.33 -12.91 -6.07
C ASP A 190 17.21 -12.07 -6.72
N MET A 191 16.54 -11.24 -5.91
CA MET A 191 15.39 -10.44 -6.35
C MET A 191 15.73 -8.96 -6.56
N LEU A 192 16.99 -8.55 -6.41
CA LEU A 192 17.39 -7.14 -6.53
C LEU A 192 17.19 -6.59 -7.94
N GLN A 193 17.29 -7.42 -8.98
CA GLN A 193 17.14 -7.05 -10.39
C GLN A 193 15.67 -6.92 -10.82
N LEU A 194 14.70 -7.40 -10.05
CA LEU A 194 13.29 -7.33 -10.44
C LEU A 194 12.82 -5.88 -10.50
N LYS A 195 12.01 -5.55 -11.52
CA LYS A 195 11.42 -4.21 -11.69
C LYS A 195 10.54 -3.87 -10.49
N LYS A 196 11.00 -2.90 -9.70
CA LYS A 196 10.36 -2.48 -8.45
C LYS A 196 9.43 -1.32 -8.71
N THR A 197 8.27 -1.33 -8.06
CA THR A 197 7.32 -0.22 -8.13
C THR A 197 6.41 -0.22 -6.91
N ASN A 198 5.62 0.84 -6.73
CA ASN A 198 4.53 0.86 -5.76
C ASN A 198 3.18 0.86 -6.49
N TYR A 199 2.08 0.65 -5.75
CA TYR A 199 0.75 0.59 -6.36
C TYR A 199 0.39 1.84 -7.17
N VAL A 200 0.69 3.02 -6.65
CA VAL A 200 0.33 4.28 -7.32
C VAL A 200 1.06 4.41 -8.65
N ASN A 201 2.38 4.17 -8.65
CA ASN A 201 3.17 4.25 -9.88
C ASN A 201 2.77 3.17 -10.88
N TYR A 202 2.45 1.96 -10.41
CA TYR A 202 1.97 0.89 -11.27
C TYR A 202 0.63 1.23 -11.91
N ILE A 203 -0.33 1.71 -11.11
CA ILE A 203 -1.65 2.11 -11.64
C ILE A 203 -1.50 3.25 -12.65
N LYS A 204 -0.67 4.27 -12.36
CA LYS A 204 -0.38 5.35 -13.31
C LYS A 204 0.18 4.81 -14.64
N SER A 205 1.03 3.78 -14.61
CA SER A 205 1.57 3.20 -15.84
C SER A 205 0.52 2.44 -16.67
N LEU A 206 -0.61 2.07 -16.09
CA LEU A 206 -1.73 1.45 -16.81
C LEU A 206 -2.64 2.50 -17.49
N GLU A 207 -2.60 3.78 -17.07
CA GLU A 207 -3.36 4.86 -17.69
C GLU A 207 -2.70 5.38 -18.99
N THR A 208 -1.41 5.08 -19.19
CA THR A 208 -0.61 5.59 -20.32
C THR A 208 -0.57 4.61 -21.51
N ILE A 209 -1.31 3.53 -21.42
CA ILE A 209 -1.49 2.53 -22.48
C ILE A 209 -2.89 2.67 -23.07
#